data_585d3dfa2d415322283853ea699f8fdd
#
_entry.id   585d3dfa2d415322283853ea699f8fdd
#
_cell.length_a   1.000
_cell.length_b   1.000
_cell.length_c   1.000
_cell.angle_alpha   90.00
_cell.angle_beta   90.00
_cell.angle_gamma   90.00
#
_symmetry.space_group_name_H-M   'P 1'
#
loop_
_entity.id
_entity.type
_entity.pdbx_description
1 polymer ?
#
loop_
_entity_poly.entity_id
_entity_poly.type
_entity_poly.pdbx_seq_one_letter_code
_entity_poly.pdbx_strand_id
1 'polypeptide(L)'
;MQFRVYSGSDGQSHIEELNLTTSDVFQFPSAQGEELVFRRDPMPGWHNCPRRQFVITLSGQAELGFGDGSTQLLGPGDISLMEDYTGQGHTTTVVQAPWLSIQISVALNAQVVSQ
;
A
#
# COMPACT_ATOMS: atom_id res chain seq x y z
N MET A 1 -11.57 -0.04 -4.46
CA MET A 1 -11.38 -0.81 -3.22
C MET A 1 -10.27 -0.21 -2.38
N GLN A 2 -10.39 -0.30 -1.10
CA GLN A 2 -9.40 0.23 -0.15
C GLN A 2 -8.98 -0.90 0.78
N PHE A 3 -7.69 -1.09 0.99
CA PHE A 3 -7.20 -2.16 1.84
C PHE A 3 -5.86 -1.80 2.48
N ARG A 4 -5.51 -2.57 3.49
CA ARG A 4 -4.28 -2.44 4.25
C ARG A 4 -3.45 -3.71 4.08
N VAL A 5 -2.17 -3.56 3.84
CA VAL A 5 -1.20 -4.66 3.80
C VAL A 5 -0.26 -4.51 5.00
N TYR A 6 -0.19 -5.53 5.83
CA TYR A 6 0.56 -5.46 7.10
C TYR A 6 1.34 -6.74 7.34
N SER A 7 2.35 -6.64 8.21
CA SER A 7 3.16 -7.80 8.60
C SER A 7 2.45 -8.58 9.71
N GLY A 8 2.26 -9.88 9.49
CA GLY A 8 1.71 -10.78 10.49
C GLY A 8 2.78 -11.35 11.41
N SER A 9 2.34 -11.95 12.52
CA SER A 9 3.24 -12.61 13.47
C SER A 9 3.88 -13.88 12.90
N ASP A 10 3.35 -14.38 11.79
CA ASP A 10 3.89 -15.54 11.07
C ASP A 10 5.05 -15.20 10.12
N GLY A 11 5.48 -13.94 10.09
CA GLY A 11 6.54 -13.47 9.20
C GLY A 11 6.11 -13.24 7.77
N GLN A 12 4.81 -13.22 7.50
CA GLN A 12 4.25 -12.99 6.17
C GLN A 12 3.41 -11.72 6.14
N SER A 13 3.28 -11.14 4.95
CA SER A 13 2.36 -10.03 4.74
C SER A 13 0.94 -10.54 4.56
N HIS A 14 -0.01 -9.80 5.11
CA HIS A 14 -1.43 -10.07 5.04
C HIS A 14 -2.18 -8.85 4.55
N ILE A 15 -3.41 -9.05 4.12
CA ILE A 15 -4.25 -7.99 3.58
C ILE A 15 -5.61 -8.00 4.29
N GLU A 16 -6.13 -6.81 4.57
CA GLU A 16 -7.49 -6.64 5.08
C GLU A 16 -8.14 -5.43 4.42
N GLU A 17 -9.45 -5.47 4.29
CA GLU A 17 -10.19 -4.37 3.70
C GLU A 17 -10.28 -3.21 4.70
N LEU A 18 -10.12 -1.98 4.18
CA LEU A 18 -10.35 -0.76 4.94
C LEU A 18 -11.73 -0.19 4.58
N ASN A 19 -12.42 0.31 5.60
CA ASN A 19 -13.73 0.93 5.44
C ASN A 19 -13.60 2.45 5.63
N LEU A 20 -12.86 3.09 4.73
CA LEU A 20 -12.71 4.54 4.75
C LEU A 20 -13.95 5.20 4.15
N THR A 21 -14.39 6.26 4.79
CA THR A 21 -15.55 7.04 4.34
C THR A 21 -15.10 8.45 3.96
N THR A 22 -16.01 9.22 3.40
CA THR A 22 -15.71 10.60 3.02
C THR A 22 -15.45 11.51 4.20
N SER A 23 -15.78 11.08 5.42
CA SER A 23 -15.51 11.83 6.65
C SER A 23 -14.20 11.43 7.35
N ASP A 24 -13.50 10.41 6.83
CA ASP A 24 -12.24 9.98 7.42
C ASP A 24 -11.08 10.82 6.89
N VAL A 25 -10.18 11.16 7.78
CA VAL A 25 -9.00 11.98 7.47
C VAL A 25 -7.79 11.40 8.17
N PHE A 26 -6.67 11.30 7.44
CA PHE A 26 -5.38 11.03 8.05
C PHE A 26 -4.76 12.34 8.50
N GLN A 27 -4.49 12.46 9.79
CA GLN A 27 -3.82 13.62 10.36
C GLN A 27 -2.39 13.27 10.74
N PHE A 28 -1.46 14.16 10.41
CA PHE A 28 -0.06 13.99 10.74
C PHE A 28 0.30 14.91 11.89
N PRO A 29 0.89 14.39 12.98
CA PRO A 29 1.31 15.24 14.10
C PRO A 29 2.37 16.27 13.70
N SER A 30 3.17 15.94 12.69
CA SER A 30 4.15 16.86 12.11
C SER A 30 4.37 16.46 10.65
N ALA A 31 4.68 17.44 9.82
CA ALA A 31 4.93 17.22 8.39
C ALA A 31 6.41 16.95 8.15
N GLN A 32 6.95 15.90 8.77
CA GLN A 32 8.34 15.53 8.61
C GLN A 32 8.45 14.21 7.88
N GLY A 33 9.09 14.23 6.70
CA GLY A 33 9.37 13.04 5.91
C GLY A 33 8.22 12.53 5.09
N GLU A 34 7.13 13.26 4.95
CA GLU A 34 6.07 12.92 4.04
C GLU A 34 6.51 13.22 2.61
N GLU A 35 6.28 12.26 1.71
CA GLU A 35 6.65 12.40 0.31
C GLU A 35 5.50 11.97 -0.58
N LEU A 36 5.39 12.63 -1.74
CA LEU A 36 4.53 12.22 -2.84
C LEU A 36 5.43 11.74 -3.97
N VAL A 37 5.28 10.49 -4.36
CA VAL A 37 6.12 9.88 -5.39
C VAL A 37 5.24 9.27 -6.47
N PHE A 38 5.58 9.53 -7.73
CA PHE A 38 4.97 8.85 -8.87
C PHE A 38 5.88 7.68 -9.28
N ARG A 39 5.31 6.49 -9.40
CA ARG A 39 6.05 5.30 -9.82
C ARG A 39 5.34 4.58 -10.94
N ARG A 40 6.14 4.01 -11.85
CA ARG A 40 5.68 3.13 -12.92
C ARG A 40 6.13 1.70 -12.74
N ASP A 41 7.33 1.51 -12.19
CA ASP A 41 7.91 0.18 -12.04
C ASP A 41 7.83 -0.27 -10.59
N PRO A 42 7.31 -1.48 -10.32
CA PRO A 42 7.33 -2.03 -8.98
C PRO A 42 8.73 -2.50 -8.61
N MET A 43 8.97 -2.66 -7.31
CA MET A 43 10.17 -3.32 -6.83
C MET A 43 10.13 -4.80 -7.21
N PRO A 44 11.25 -5.38 -7.73
CA PRO A 44 11.25 -6.78 -8.15
C PRO A 44 11.28 -7.74 -6.97
N GLY A 45 10.67 -8.91 -7.15
CA GLY A 45 10.71 -10.00 -6.19
C GLY A 45 9.98 -9.70 -4.89
N TRP A 46 10.30 -10.51 -3.89
CA TRP A 46 9.76 -10.33 -2.55
C TRP A 46 10.39 -9.11 -1.90
N HIS A 47 9.56 -8.23 -1.35
CA HIS A 47 10.04 -7.01 -0.70
C HIS A 47 9.02 -6.53 0.33
N ASN A 48 9.54 -5.78 1.31
CA ASN A 48 8.74 -5.07 2.30
C ASN A 48 8.47 -3.66 1.79
N CYS A 49 7.47 -2.99 2.34
CA CYS A 49 7.34 -1.57 2.08
C CYS A 49 8.48 -0.82 2.79
N PRO A 50 9.12 0.14 2.09
CA PRO A 50 10.25 0.86 2.68
C PRO A 50 9.83 1.81 3.80
N ARG A 51 8.59 2.20 3.80
CA ARG A 51 8.00 3.11 4.80
C ARG A 51 6.48 2.91 4.79
N ARG A 52 5.81 3.41 5.83
CA ARG A 52 4.35 3.44 5.83
C ARG A 52 3.89 4.40 4.75
N GLN A 53 3.07 3.91 3.83
CA GLN A 53 2.66 4.73 2.68
C GLN A 53 1.33 4.27 2.12
N PHE A 54 0.59 5.21 1.54
CA PHE A 54 -0.49 4.89 0.63
C PHE A 54 0.05 4.69 -0.76
N VAL A 55 -0.49 3.70 -1.46
CA VAL A 55 -0.27 3.50 -2.89
C VAL A 55 -1.64 3.60 -3.56
N ILE A 56 -1.76 4.55 -4.46
CA ILE A 56 -3.00 4.79 -5.21
C ILE A 56 -2.72 4.48 -6.67
N THR A 57 -3.41 3.50 -7.22
CA THR A 57 -3.25 3.15 -8.64
C THR A 57 -4.04 4.15 -9.48
N LEU A 58 -3.36 4.77 -10.44
CA LEU A 58 -3.95 5.74 -11.36
C LEU A 58 -4.31 5.11 -12.69
N SER A 59 -3.44 4.25 -13.22
CA SER A 59 -3.63 3.60 -14.51
C SER A 59 -2.92 2.26 -14.56
N GLY A 60 -3.35 1.40 -15.47
CA GLY A 60 -2.83 0.05 -15.56
C GLY A 60 -3.31 -0.83 -14.44
N GLN A 61 -2.71 -2.02 -14.33
CA GLN A 61 -3.04 -2.97 -13.28
C GLN A 61 -1.77 -3.64 -12.77
N ALA A 62 -1.73 -3.87 -11.47
CA ALA A 62 -0.69 -4.65 -10.81
C ALA A 62 -1.34 -5.67 -9.88
N GLU A 63 -0.60 -6.73 -9.56
CA GLU A 63 -1.08 -7.77 -8.66
C GLU A 63 -0.11 -7.91 -7.50
N LEU A 64 -0.62 -7.82 -6.28
CA LEU A 64 0.14 -8.13 -5.06
C LEU A 64 0.07 -9.63 -4.83
N GLY A 65 1.22 -10.26 -4.55
CA GLY A 65 1.30 -11.67 -4.19
C GLY A 65 1.78 -11.82 -2.76
N PHE A 66 1.22 -12.80 -2.06
CA PHE A 66 1.50 -13.05 -0.64
C PHE A 66 2.06 -14.45 -0.44
N GLY A 67 2.72 -14.67 0.71
CA GLY A 67 3.41 -15.92 1.00
C GLY A 67 2.49 -17.14 1.11
N ASP A 68 1.21 -16.94 1.38
CA ASP A 68 0.21 -18.01 1.42
C ASP A 68 -0.35 -18.37 0.04
N GLY A 69 0.13 -17.72 -1.01
CA GLY A 69 -0.33 -17.93 -2.38
C GLY A 69 -1.52 -17.08 -2.80
N SER A 70 -2.09 -16.30 -1.88
CA SER A 70 -3.17 -15.38 -2.23
C SER A 70 -2.65 -14.18 -3.01
N THR A 71 -3.53 -13.54 -3.75
CA THR A 71 -3.20 -12.37 -4.56
C THR A 71 -4.29 -11.31 -4.44
N GLN A 72 -3.93 -10.07 -4.75
CA GLN A 72 -4.87 -8.96 -4.82
C GLN A 72 -4.56 -8.10 -6.03
N LEU A 73 -5.54 -7.96 -6.91
CA LEU A 73 -5.41 -7.10 -8.08
C LEU A 73 -5.62 -5.63 -7.69
N LEU A 74 -4.76 -4.75 -8.22
CA LEU A 74 -4.84 -3.31 -8.08
C LEU A 74 -5.19 -2.71 -9.43
N GLY A 75 -6.33 -2.04 -9.51
CA GLY A 75 -6.74 -1.28 -10.69
C GLY A 75 -6.89 0.20 -10.39
N PRO A 76 -7.21 1.02 -11.41
CA PRO A 76 -7.36 2.46 -11.21
C PRO A 76 -8.38 2.80 -10.11
N GLY A 77 -7.96 3.68 -9.18
CA GLY A 77 -8.77 4.08 -8.05
C GLY A 77 -8.60 3.22 -6.81
N ASP A 78 -7.92 2.08 -6.89
CA ASP A 78 -7.66 1.25 -5.72
C ASP A 78 -6.59 1.89 -4.83
N ILE A 79 -6.84 1.86 -3.53
CA ILE A 79 -5.99 2.47 -2.51
C ILE A 79 -5.50 1.37 -1.58
N SER A 80 -4.19 1.26 -1.41
CA SER A 80 -3.60 0.35 -0.44
C SER A 80 -2.75 1.12 0.57
N LEU A 81 -2.99 0.84 1.85
CA LEU A 81 -2.14 1.32 2.93
C LEU A 81 -1.10 0.24 3.22
N MET A 82 0.14 0.52 2.88
CA MET A 82 1.24 -0.43 2.98
C MET A 82 1.93 -0.26 4.34
N GLU A 83 1.92 -1.32 5.14
CA GLU A 83 2.46 -1.33 6.49
C GLU A 83 3.30 -2.59 6.77
N ASP A 84 3.64 -3.37 5.75
CA ASP A 84 4.39 -4.62 5.91
C ASP A 84 5.89 -4.38 5.95
N TYR A 85 6.38 -3.82 7.06
CA TYR A 85 7.78 -3.44 7.23
C TYR A 85 8.72 -4.61 7.49
N THR A 86 8.19 -5.75 7.94
CA THR A 86 8.98 -6.88 8.42
C THR A 86 8.58 -8.18 7.72
N GLY A 87 9.37 -9.21 7.90
CA GLY A 87 9.09 -10.53 7.34
C GLY A 87 9.40 -10.62 5.85
N GLN A 88 8.74 -11.57 5.19
CA GLN A 88 8.97 -11.86 3.78
C GLN A 88 8.51 -10.74 2.85
N GLY A 89 7.49 -9.99 3.25
CA GLY A 89 6.90 -8.98 2.39
C GLY A 89 5.93 -9.58 1.37
N HIS A 90 5.84 -8.91 0.25
CA HIS A 90 4.94 -9.25 -0.84
C HIS A 90 5.65 -9.11 -2.17
N THR A 91 5.00 -9.57 -3.25
CA THR A 91 5.46 -9.31 -4.62
C THR A 91 4.48 -8.37 -5.30
N THR A 92 4.97 -7.62 -6.28
CA THR A 92 4.12 -6.76 -7.12
C THR A 92 4.45 -7.04 -8.57
N THR A 93 3.46 -7.50 -9.32
CA THR A 93 3.61 -7.85 -10.73
C THR A 93 2.70 -6.97 -11.58
N VAL A 94 3.25 -6.35 -12.62
CA VAL A 94 2.45 -5.56 -13.54
C VAL A 94 1.64 -6.51 -14.42
N VAL A 95 0.31 -6.38 -14.37
CA VAL A 95 -0.62 -7.18 -15.16
C VAL A 95 -1.01 -6.46 -16.44
N GLN A 96 -1.24 -5.16 -16.32
CA GLN A 96 -1.55 -4.31 -17.48
C GLN A 96 -0.66 -3.08 -17.44
N ALA A 97 0.28 -3.01 -18.36
CA ALA A 97 1.23 -1.90 -18.46
C ALA A 97 0.66 -0.74 -19.29
N PRO A 98 1.08 0.51 -19.03
CA PRO A 98 1.93 0.87 -17.90
C PRO A 98 1.14 0.99 -16.61
N TRP A 99 1.71 0.50 -15.52
CA TRP A 99 1.13 0.70 -14.19
C TRP A 99 1.73 1.96 -13.57
N LEU A 100 0.88 2.96 -13.36
CA LEU A 100 1.27 4.21 -12.73
C LEU A 100 0.57 4.32 -11.38
N SER A 101 1.35 4.60 -10.34
CA SER A 101 0.82 4.79 -8.99
C SER A 101 1.34 6.08 -8.38
N ILE A 102 0.56 6.62 -7.45
CA ILE A 102 1.01 7.66 -6.53
C ILE A 102 1.29 7.00 -5.19
N GLN A 103 2.46 7.31 -4.62
CA GLN A 103 2.86 6.85 -3.29
C GLN A 103 2.98 8.06 -2.37
N ILE A 104 2.24 8.03 -1.28
CA ILE A 104 2.22 9.11 -0.29
C ILE A 104 2.74 8.54 1.02
N SER A 105 3.88 9.05 1.48
CA SER A 105 4.45 8.66 2.77
C SER A 105 3.56 9.09 3.91
N VAL A 106 3.40 8.23 4.90
CA VAL A 106 2.55 8.45 6.06
C VAL A 106 3.40 8.26 7.31
N ALA A 107 3.32 9.19 8.24
CA ALA A 107 4.04 9.04 9.50
C ALA A 107 3.56 7.80 10.25
N LEU A 108 4.46 7.11 10.95
CA LEU A 108 4.13 5.87 11.66
C LEU A 108 3.05 6.08 12.73
N ASN A 109 2.99 7.28 13.31
CA ASN A 109 2.01 7.64 14.33
C ASN A 109 0.78 8.38 13.78
N ALA A 110 0.66 8.49 12.47
CA ALA A 110 -0.54 9.07 11.87
C ALA A 110 -1.73 8.13 12.06
N GLN A 111 -2.89 8.69 12.32
CA GLN A 111 -4.11 7.93 12.56
C GLN A 111 -5.23 8.47 11.69
N VAL A 112 -6.19 7.60 11.37
CA VAL A 112 -7.44 8.03 10.75
C VAL A 112 -8.29 8.73 11.79
N VAL A 113 -8.75 9.92 11.45
CA VAL A 113 -9.59 10.73 12.34
C VAL A 113 -10.89 11.02 11.61
N SER A 114 -12.01 10.67 12.23
CA SER A 114 -13.35 10.99 11.69
C SER A 114 -13.64 12.47 11.88
N GLN A 115 -14.21 13.07 10.85
CA GLN A 115 -14.63 14.47 10.88
C GLN A 115 -16.13 14.62 11.15
#